data_e5da634ca11980d2181a06e43504f307
#
_entry.id   e5da634ca11980d2181a06e43504f307
#
_cell.length_a   1.000
_cell.length_b   1.000
_cell.length_c   1.000
_cell.angle_alpha   90.00
_cell.angle_beta   90.00
_cell.angle_gamma   90.00
#
_symmetry.space_group_name_H-M   'P 1'
#
loop_
_entity.id
_entity.type
_entity.pdbx_description
1 polymer ?
#
loop_
_entity_poly.entity_id
_entity_poly.type
_entity_poly.pdbx_seq_one_letter_code
_entity_poly.pdbx_strand_id
1 'polypeptide(L)'
;LTLIFNFKNLYLDISKSFYNILLAIIALGSIFNIINYNFVLPKLDYLHPSKAIIKKLKKVKADAVASSGYHEPSLVFLLNGNVLLSNPHEAAIFMAEGKNNVALIEKSDLKQFLETTNDLNLKINEIFLVKGFNIAKGRHVEIYIFQNQLFDLTN
;
A
#
# COMPACT_ATOMS: atom_id res chain seq x y z
N LEU A 1 -6.18 -33.83 60.34
CA LEU A 1 -5.78 -32.42 60.14
C LEU A 1 -4.66 -32.29 59.10
N THR A 2 -3.68 -33.18 59.05
CA THR A 2 -2.54 -33.19 58.13
C THR A 2 -2.91 -33.38 56.64
N LEU A 3 -3.95 -34.18 56.35
CA LEU A 3 -4.43 -34.43 55.00
C LEU A 3 -5.07 -33.18 54.35
N ILE A 4 -5.84 -32.44 55.13
CA ILE A 4 -6.53 -31.22 54.67
C ILE A 4 -5.51 -30.11 54.37
N PHE A 5 -4.44 -30.03 55.17
CA PHE A 5 -3.36 -29.06 54.95
C PHE A 5 -2.54 -29.35 53.70
N ASN A 6 -2.30 -30.63 53.38
CA ASN A 6 -1.63 -31.05 52.16
C ASN A 6 -2.46 -30.74 50.89
N PHE A 7 -3.77 -30.96 50.90
CA PHE A 7 -4.64 -30.61 49.77
C PHE A 7 -4.68 -29.12 49.50
N LYS A 8 -4.71 -28.30 50.52
CA LYS A 8 -4.71 -26.85 50.40
C LYS A 8 -3.39 -26.32 49.77
N ASN A 9 -2.27 -26.87 50.18
CA ASN A 9 -0.95 -26.50 49.64
C ASN A 9 -0.81 -26.96 48.18
N LEU A 10 -1.25 -28.17 47.85
CA LEU A 10 -1.26 -28.68 46.48
C LEU A 10 -2.15 -27.83 45.57
N TYR A 11 -3.33 -27.42 46.02
CA TYR A 11 -4.23 -26.54 45.26
C TYR A 11 -3.59 -25.16 44.98
N LEU A 12 -2.93 -24.58 45.99
CA LEU A 12 -2.24 -23.30 45.86
C LEU A 12 -1.06 -23.37 44.90
N ASP A 13 -0.30 -24.47 44.89
CA ASP A 13 0.81 -24.67 43.96
C ASP A 13 0.34 -24.88 42.52
N ILE A 14 -0.71 -25.64 42.31
CA ILE A 14 -1.33 -25.81 41.00
C ILE A 14 -1.88 -24.48 40.46
N SER A 15 -2.55 -23.70 41.31
CA SER A 15 -3.10 -22.40 40.90
C SER A 15 -2.01 -21.39 40.53
N LYS A 16 -0.91 -21.35 41.29
CA LYS A 16 0.26 -20.52 40.95
C LYS A 16 0.91 -20.93 39.66
N SER A 17 1.09 -22.24 39.43
CA SER A 17 1.65 -22.76 38.16
C SER A 17 0.78 -22.41 36.98
N PHE A 18 -0.55 -22.56 37.10
CA PHE A 18 -1.49 -22.18 36.06
C PHE A 18 -1.45 -20.68 35.76
N TYR A 19 -1.38 -19.82 36.77
CA TYR A 19 -1.30 -18.39 36.65
C TYR A 19 0.01 -17.95 35.89
N ASN A 20 1.13 -18.58 36.24
CA ASN A 20 2.41 -18.33 35.61
C ASN A 20 2.39 -18.74 34.12
N ILE A 21 1.79 -19.87 33.78
CA ILE A 21 1.62 -20.31 32.40
C ILE A 21 0.75 -19.32 31.61
N LEU A 22 -0.37 -18.90 32.22
CA LEU A 22 -1.26 -17.91 31.57
C LEU A 22 -0.55 -16.59 31.31
N LEU A 23 0.21 -16.08 32.30
CA LEU A 23 1.02 -14.87 32.12
C LEU A 23 2.08 -15.04 31.01
N ALA A 24 2.73 -16.19 30.96
CA ALA A 24 3.71 -16.47 29.91
C ALA A 24 3.06 -16.47 28.51
N ILE A 25 1.88 -17.06 28.35
CA ILE A 25 1.15 -17.07 27.07
C ILE A 25 0.77 -15.64 26.66
N ILE A 26 0.25 -14.83 27.59
CA ILE A 26 -0.11 -13.42 27.32
C ILE A 26 1.14 -12.62 26.94
N ALA A 27 2.25 -12.80 27.64
CA ALA A 27 3.51 -12.09 27.36
C ALA A 27 4.06 -12.47 25.96
N LEU A 28 4.11 -13.77 25.66
CA LEU A 28 4.55 -14.26 24.35
C LEU A 28 3.64 -13.77 23.22
N GLY A 29 2.31 -13.80 23.41
CA GLY A 29 1.36 -13.27 22.44
C GLY A 29 1.54 -11.76 22.21
N SER A 30 1.79 -11.01 23.28
CA SER A 30 2.07 -9.57 23.18
C SER A 30 3.37 -9.28 22.43
N ILE A 31 4.44 -9.99 22.74
CA ILE A 31 5.73 -9.87 22.05
C ILE A 31 5.56 -10.23 20.56
N PHE A 32 4.87 -11.32 20.25
CA PHE A 32 4.59 -11.72 18.87
C PHE A 32 3.84 -10.63 18.09
N ASN A 33 2.80 -10.02 18.69
CA ASN A 33 2.07 -8.91 18.08
C ASN A 33 2.97 -7.69 17.85
N ILE A 34 3.77 -7.30 18.84
CA ILE A 34 4.70 -6.17 18.72
C ILE A 34 5.67 -6.40 17.56
N ILE A 35 6.25 -7.60 17.44
CA ILE A 35 7.15 -7.94 16.34
C ILE A 35 6.44 -7.85 14.99
N ASN A 36 5.25 -8.44 14.86
CA ASN A 36 4.51 -8.41 13.60
C ASN A 36 4.15 -6.99 13.17
N TYR A 37 3.58 -6.18 14.06
CA TYR A 37 3.14 -4.82 13.73
C TYR A 37 4.31 -3.87 13.43
N ASN A 38 5.44 -4.00 14.12
CA ASN A 38 6.55 -3.07 13.94
C ASN A 38 7.59 -3.51 12.88
N PHE A 39 7.76 -4.81 12.67
CA PHE A 39 8.83 -5.32 11.82
C PHE A 39 8.37 -6.08 10.59
N VAL A 40 7.25 -6.80 10.65
CA VAL A 40 6.77 -7.61 9.52
C VAL A 40 5.83 -6.80 8.62
N LEU A 41 4.72 -6.30 9.15
CA LEU A 41 3.71 -5.59 8.35
C LEU A 41 4.23 -4.35 7.60
N PRO A 42 5.11 -3.50 8.18
CA PRO A 42 5.62 -2.34 7.45
C PRO A 42 6.53 -2.68 6.26
N LYS A 43 7.11 -3.88 6.24
CA LYS A 43 7.98 -4.35 5.15
C LYS A 43 7.22 -5.02 4.01
N LEU A 44 5.95 -5.29 4.18
CA LEU A 44 5.11 -5.89 3.14
C LEU A 44 4.64 -4.79 2.15
N ASP A 45 5.50 -4.41 1.21
CA ASP A 45 5.19 -3.43 0.15
C ASP A 45 3.88 -3.79 -0.59
N TYR A 46 3.56 -5.07 -0.67
CA TYR A 46 2.33 -5.58 -1.27
C TYR A 46 1.05 -5.10 -0.57
N LEU A 47 1.08 -4.94 0.75
CA LEU A 47 -0.05 -4.41 1.54
C LEU A 47 -0.10 -2.88 1.55
N HIS A 48 0.90 -2.23 0.97
CA HIS A 48 1.03 -0.77 0.93
C HIS A 48 1.31 -0.27 -0.49
N PRO A 49 0.40 -0.46 -1.47
CA PRO A 49 0.63 -0.06 -2.86
C PRO A 49 1.02 1.41 -3.00
N SER A 50 0.43 2.32 -2.20
CA SER A 50 0.76 3.74 -2.20
C SER A 50 2.24 4.00 -1.89
N LYS A 51 2.84 3.29 -0.91
CA LYS A 51 4.27 3.41 -0.61
C LYS A 51 5.14 2.91 -1.77
N ALA A 52 4.74 1.80 -2.40
CA ALA A 52 5.43 1.25 -3.56
C ALA A 52 5.39 2.22 -4.75
N ILE A 53 4.25 2.87 -4.99
CA ILE A 53 4.09 3.92 -6.01
C ILE A 53 5.05 5.08 -5.73
N ILE A 54 5.04 5.66 -4.53
CA ILE A 54 5.91 6.79 -4.17
C ILE A 54 7.39 6.45 -4.37
N LYS A 55 7.80 5.25 -3.97
CA LYS A 55 9.18 4.78 -4.17
C LYS A 55 9.59 4.74 -5.65
N LYS A 56 8.64 4.45 -6.54
CA LYS A 56 8.85 4.45 -8.00
C LYS A 56 8.79 5.87 -8.57
N LEU A 57 7.83 6.70 -8.14
CA LEU A 57 7.72 8.11 -8.58
C LEU A 57 8.96 8.94 -8.26
N LYS A 58 9.59 8.71 -7.11
CA LYS A 58 10.87 9.38 -6.75
C LYS A 58 12.00 9.12 -7.74
N LYS A 59 11.94 8.03 -8.53
CA LYS A 59 12.94 7.70 -9.54
C LYS A 59 12.71 8.45 -10.85
N VAL A 60 11.50 8.93 -11.10
CA VAL A 60 11.05 9.51 -12.38
C VAL A 60 11.02 11.04 -12.36
N LYS A 61 11.27 11.67 -11.20
CA LYS A 61 11.18 13.14 -11.02
C LYS A 61 9.85 13.71 -11.54
N ALA A 62 8.73 13.07 -11.19
CA ALA A 62 7.41 13.53 -11.56
C ALA A 62 7.12 14.90 -10.95
N ASP A 63 6.69 15.87 -11.75
CA ASP A 63 6.31 17.21 -11.27
C ASP A 63 4.89 17.20 -10.72
N ALA A 64 3.99 16.51 -11.40
CA ALA A 64 2.62 16.35 -10.98
C ALA A 64 2.10 14.94 -11.32
N VAL A 65 1.10 14.47 -10.57
CA VAL A 65 0.57 13.11 -10.66
C VAL A 65 -0.95 13.16 -10.79
N ALA A 66 -1.50 12.42 -11.75
CA ALA A 66 -2.92 12.10 -11.81
C ALA A 66 -3.14 10.64 -11.42
N SER A 67 -4.29 10.33 -10.81
CA SER A 67 -4.65 8.96 -10.44
C SER A 67 -6.08 8.65 -10.86
N SER A 68 -6.25 7.59 -11.65
CA SER A 68 -7.54 7.08 -12.07
C SER A 68 -7.77 5.66 -11.54
N GLY A 69 -8.94 5.43 -10.93
CA GLY A 69 -9.34 4.16 -10.32
C GLY A 69 -8.76 3.91 -8.94
N TYR A 70 -7.51 4.30 -8.69
CA TYR A 70 -6.84 4.13 -7.40
C TYR A 70 -6.84 5.45 -6.60
N HIS A 71 -7.91 5.66 -5.83
CA HIS A 71 -8.14 6.87 -5.03
C HIS A 71 -7.99 6.59 -3.52
N GLU A 72 -6.82 6.12 -3.10
CA GLU A 72 -6.55 5.81 -1.71
C GLU A 72 -6.11 7.06 -0.92
N PRO A 73 -6.67 7.30 0.28
CA PRO A 73 -6.23 8.41 1.13
C PRO A 73 -4.73 8.41 1.45
N SER A 74 -4.15 7.20 1.55
CA SER A 74 -2.71 7.02 1.76
C SER A 74 -1.87 7.55 0.60
N LEU A 75 -2.36 7.46 -0.65
CA LEU A 75 -1.69 8.03 -1.81
C LEU A 75 -1.68 9.56 -1.74
N VAL A 76 -2.85 10.16 -1.47
CA VAL A 76 -3.03 11.61 -1.34
C VAL A 76 -2.14 12.17 -0.23
N PHE A 77 -2.13 11.50 0.93
CA PHE A 77 -1.30 11.89 2.06
C PHE A 77 0.20 11.84 1.73
N LEU A 78 0.67 10.76 1.12
CA LEU A 78 2.09 10.57 0.78
C LEU A 78 2.58 11.51 -0.33
N LEU A 79 1.68 12.03 -1.16
CA LEU A 79 1.95 13.06 -2.18
C LEU A 79 1.70 14.49 -1.69
N ASN A 80 1.45 14.68 -0.38
CA ASN A 80 1.15 15.99 0.23
C ASN A 80 -0.01 16.74 -0.47
N GLY A 81 -1.01 16.00 -0.95
CA GLY A 81 -2.12 16.53 -1.72
C GLY A 81 -1.82 16.83 -3.20
N ASN A 82 -0.58 16.67 -3.65
CA ASN A 82 -0.18 16.94 -5.04
C ASN A 82 -0.54 15.76 -5.95
N VAL A 83 -1.81 15.40 -5.99
CA VAL A 83 -2.36 14.37 -6.87
C VAL A 83 -3.73 14.78 -7.36
N LEU A 84 -3.93 14.75 -8.67
CA LEU A 84 -5.24 14.93 -9.29
C LEU A 84 -5.98 13.58 -9.27
N LEU A 85 -7.03 13.49 -8.48
CA LEU A 85 -7.94 12.35 -8.53
C LEU A 85 -8.90 12.54 -9.71
N SER A 86 -8.82 11.71 -10.70
CA SER A 86 -9.45 11.91 -11.99
C SER A 86 -10.09 10.63 -12.52
N ASN A 87 -10.87 10.75 -13.57
CA ASN A 87 -11.28 9.64 -14.42
C ASN A 87 -10.21 9.37 -15.51
N PRO A 88 -10.30 8.27 -16.27
CA PRO A 88 -9.30 7.92 -17.29
C PRO A 88 -9.10 8.99 -18.38
N HIS A 89 -10.18 9.66 -18.78
CA HIS A 89 -10.15 10.71 -19.80
C HIS A 89 -9.40 11.97 -19.30
N GLU A 90 -9.73 12.43 -18.10
CA GLU A 90 -9.06 13.56 -17.46
C GLU A 90 -7.57 13.27 -17.19
N ALA A 91 -7.23 12.04 -16.81
CA ALA A 91 -5.84 11.63 -16.61
C ALA A 91 -5.03 11.70 -17.92
N ALA A 92 -5.63 11.36 -19.07
CA ALA A 92 -5.00 11.46 -20.37
C ALA A 92 -4.78 12.94 -20.78
N ILE A 93 -5.78 13.81 -20.58
CA ILE A 93 -5.65 15.25 -20.83
C ILE A 93 -4.55 15.85 -19.95
N PHE A 94 -4.57 15.53 -18.65
CA PHE A 94 -3.54 15.98 -17.72
C PHE A 94 -2.11 15.61 -18.15
N MET A 95 -1.93 14.42 -18.72
CA MET A 95 -0.63 14.02 -19.28
C MET A 95 -0.23 14.85 -20.51
N ALA A 96 -1.20 15.31 -21.30
CA ALA A 96 -0.93 16.17 -22.46
C ALA A 96 -0.47 17.57 -22.06
N GLU A 97 -0.92 18.09 -20.92
CA GLU A 97 -0.66 19.45 -20.44
C GLU A 97 0.76 19.66 -19.89
N GLY A 98 1.43 18.59 -19.45
CA GLY A 98 2.73 18.72 -18.78
C GLY A 98 3.75 17.66 -19.17
N LYS A 99 4.99 18.12 -19.31
CA LYS A 99 6.09 17.25 -19.78
C LYS A 99 6.50 16.18 -18.75
N ASN A 100 6.49 16.48 -17.46
CA ASN A 100 6.84 15.54 -16.38
C ASN A 100 5.61 15.01 -15.65
N ASN A 101 4.43 15.16 -16.25
CA ASN A 101 3.21 14.64 -15.67
C ASN A 101 3.20 13.11 -15.75
N VAL A 102 2.76 12.48 -14.68
CA VAL A 102 2.66 11.03 -14.55
C VAL A 102 1.22 10.64 -14.28
N ALA A 103 0.73 9.62 -14.96
CA ALA A 103 -0.57 9.04 -14.71
C ALA A 103 -0.45 7.68 -14.01
N LEU A 104 -1.20 7.51 -12.94
CA LEU A 104 -1.41 6.25 -12.21
C LEU A 104 -2.77 5.69 -12.62
N ILE A 105 -2.79 4.59 -13.34
CA ILE A 105 -4.01 4.03 -13.91
C ILE A 105 -4.25 2.64 -13.32
N GLU A 106 -5.37 2.46 -12.62
CA GLU A 106 -5.78 1.14 -12.19
C GLU A 106 -6.22 0.30 -13.40
N LYS A 107 -5.99 -0.98 -13.37
CA LYS A 107 -6.28 -1.93 -14.47
C LYS A 107 -7.72 -1.82 -15.01
N SER A 108 -8.69 -1.51 -14.16
CA SER A 108 -10.08 -1.29 -14.55
C SER A 108 -10.24 -0.17 -15.60
N ASP A 109 -9.42 0.87 -15.46
CA ASP A 109 -9.50 2.11 -16.22
C ASP A 109 -8.54 2.14 -17.42
N LEU A 110 -7.65 1.14 -17.50
CA LEU A 110 -6.56 1.09 -18.46
C LEU A 110 -7.04 1.18 -19.91
N LYS A 111 -8.10 0.44 -20.25
CA LYS A 111 -8.61 0.40 -21.63
C LYS A 111 -9.08 1.79 -22.09
N GLN A 112 -9.90 2.44 -21.28
CA GLN A 112 -10.43 3.77 -21.60
C GLN A 112 -9.32 4.83 -21.63
N PHE A 113 -8.35 4.74 -20.74
CA PHE A 113 -7.18 5.62 -20.73
C PHE A 113 -6.37 5.50 -22.03
N LEU A 114 -6.06 4.26 -22.47
CA LEU A 114 -5.32 4.02 -23.70
C LEU A 114 -6.07 4.47 -24.95
N GLU A 115 -7.38 4.28 -25.00
CA GLU A 115 -8.23 4.78 -26.09
C GLU A 115 -8.13 6.33 -26.16
N THR A 116 -8.30 7.02 -25.03
CA THR A 116 -8.19 8.48 -24.99
C THR A 116 -6.79 8.99 -25.36
N THR A 117 -5.72 8.32 -24.90
CA THR A 117 -4.36 8.74 -25.27
C THR A 117 -4.08 8.56 -26.76
N ASN A 118 -4.66 7.52 -27.39
CA ASN A 118 -4.58 7.33 -28.82
C ASN A 118 -5.32 8.44 -29.60
N ASP A 119 -6.53 8.80 -29.15
CA ASP A 119 -7.33 9.89 -29.75
C ASP A 119 -6.60 11.24 -29.67
N LEU A 120 -5.87 11.47 -28.59
CA LEU A 120 -5.04 12.66 -28.39
C LEU A 120 -3.68 12.58 -29.07
N ASN A 121 -3.36 11.48 -29.79
CA ASN A 121 -2.05 11.21 -30.39
C ASN A 121 -0.87 11.35 -29.40
N LEU A 122 -1.09 11.00 -28.14
CA LEU A 122 -0.06 11.05 -27.11
C LEU A 122 0.85 9.83 -27.19
N LYS A 123 2.14 10.06 -27.24
CA LYS A 123 3.15 8.99 -27.10
C LYS A 123 3.42 8.80 -25.61
N ILE A 124 2.85 7.74 -25.04
CA ILE A 124 3.03 7.39 -23.63
C ILE A 124 3.92 6.16 -23.49
N ASN A 125 4.65 6.09 -22.39
CA ASN A 125 5.44 4.93 -22.01
C ASN A 125 5.00 4.42 -20.66
N GLU A 126 4.73 3.10 -20.54
CA GLU A 126 4.55 2.43 -19.27
C GLU A 126 5.93 2.26 -18.63
N ILE A 127 6.18 3.02 -17.57
CA ILE A 127 7.47 2.99 -16.87
C ILE A 127 7.50 1.97 -15.73
N PHE A 128 6.36 1.74 -15.08
CA PHE A 128 6.26 0.79 -13.97
C PHE A 128 4.86 0.19 -13.85
N LEU A 129 4.83 -1.05 -13.36
CA LEU A 129 3.64 -1.71 -12.83
C LEU A 129 3.79 -1.93 -11.33
N VAL A 130 2.77 -1.57 -10.55
CA VAL A 130 2.66 -1.84 -9.11
C VAL A 130 1.51 -2.79 -8.90
N LYS A 131 1.81 -3.95 -8.30
CA LYS A 131 0.81 -4.92 -7.85
C LYS A 131 0.74 -4.88 -6.33
N GLY A 132 -0.48 -4.93 -5.79
CA GLY A 132 -0.66 -4.93 -4.36
C GLY A 132 -2.07 -5.34 -3.95
N PHE A 133 -2.33 -5.25 -2.65
CA PHE A 133 -3.64 -5.51 -2.07
C PHE A 133 -4.18 -4.23 -1.44
N ASN A 134 -5.33 -3.78 -1.92
CA ASN A 134 -6.04 -2.66 -1.35
C ASN A 134 -6.84 -3.13 -0.14
N ILE A 135 -6.33 -2.85 1.06
CA ILE A 135 -6.93 -3.29 2.32
C ILE A 135 -8.33 -2.66 2.51
N ALA A 136 -8.50 -1.38 2.14
CA ALA A 136 -9.77 -0.68 2.31
C ALA A 136 -10.89 -1.26 1.44
N LYS A 137 -10.55 -1.73 0.23
CA LYS A 137 -11.50 -2.33 -0.72
C LYS A 137 -11.50 -3.87 -0.69
N GLY A 138 -10.60 -4.51 0.08
CA GLY A 138 -10.48 -5.95 0.18
C GLY A 138 -10.14 -6.66 -1.14
N ARG A 139 -9.43 -6.01 -2.07
CA ARG A 139 -9.14 -6.57 -3.39
C ARG A 139 -7.71 -6.36 -3.86
N HIS A 140 -7.25 -7.22 -4.76
CA HIS A 140 -6.00 -7.02 -5.48
C HIS A 140 -6.12 -5.83 -6.43
N VAL A 141 -5.02 -5.07 -6.54
CA VAL A 141 -4.91 -3.93 -7.45
C VAL A 141 -3.66 -4.06 -8.30
N GLU A 142 -3.79 -3.68 -9.56
CA GLU A 142 -2.69 -3.50 -10.50
C GLU A 142 -2.75 -2.05 -10.99
N ILE A 143 -1.68 -1.30 -10.74
CA ILE A 143 -1.61 0.13 -11.02
C ILE A 143 -0.44 0.34 -11.99
N TYR A 144 -0.77 0.81 -13.18
CA TYR A 144 0.16 1.14 -14.25
C TYR A 144 0.60 2.59 -14.09
N ILE A 145 1.88 2.85 -14.23
CA ILE A 145 2.46 4.19 -14.13
C ILE A 145 2.94 4.58 -15.51
N PHE A 146 2.34 5.62 -16.07
CA PHE A 146 2.65 6.14 -17.41
C PHE A 146 3.31 7.50 -17.33
N GLN A 147 4.23 7.74 -18.27
CA GLN A 147 4.85 9.04 -18.49
C GLN A 147 4.82 9.38 -20.00
N ASN A 148 4.80 10.66 -20.33
CA ASN A 148 4.81 11.11 -21.71
C ASN A 148 6.20 10.88 -22.34
N GLN A 149 6.25 10.28 -23.54
CA GLN A 149 7.51 9.96 -24.26
C GLN A 149 8.24 11.18 -24.87
N LEU A 150 7.62 12.35 -24.87
CA LEU A 150 8.28 13.56 -25.43
C LEU A 150 9.56 13.96 -24.66
N PHE A 151 9.97 13.18 -23.65
CA PHE A 151 11.09 13.47 -22.75
C PHE A 151 12.41 12.77 -23.11
N ASP A 152 12.40 11.67 -23.86
CA ASP A 152 13.61 10.86 -24.10
C ASP A 152 14.46 11.33 -25.30
N LEU A 153 14.11 12.46 -25.95
CA LEU A 153 14.83 12.95 -27.10
C LEU A 153 15.85 14.07 -26.82
N THR A 154 16.15 14.32 -25.51
CA THR A 154 17.18 15.34 -25.15
C THR A 154 18.14 14.82 -24.08
N ASN A 155 18.84 13.73 -24.36
CA ASN A 155 20.11 13.38 -23.73
C ASN A 155 21.11 12.99 -24.82
#